data_ba00e48037af92226cce76b7ba6dc0af
#
_entry.id   ba00e48037af92226cce76b7ba6dc0af
#
_cell.length_a   1.000
_cell.length_b   1.000
_cell.length_c   1.000
_cell.angle_alpha   90.00
_cell.angle_beta   90.00
_cell.angle_gamma   90.00
#
_symmetry.space_group_name_H-M   'P 1'
#
loop_
_entity.id
_entity.type
_entity.pdbx_description
1 polymer ?
#
loop_
_entity_poly.entity_id
_entity_poly.type
_entity_poly.pdbx_seq_one_letter_code
_entity_poly.pdbx_strand_id
1 'polypeptide(L)'
;ENINEYIKKYYKENINLNSISDVFFISPNYLSSIFNERNKVSITEYINLLRIEESKKYLLDRSMSISDICKKVGFNNSSYFSQIFKKFNSITPNEYRKNMLDNKY
;
A
#
# COMPACT_ATOMS: atom_id res chain seq x y z
N GLU A 1 -2.34 15.23 15.49
CA GLU A 1 -2.48 14.32 14.34
C GLU A 1 -2.43 12.88 14.81
N ASN A 2 -3.38 12.06 14.44
CA ASN A 2 -3.38 10.67 14.85
C ASN A 2 -2.61 9.79 13.85
N ILE A 3 -2.35 8.55 14.26
CA ILE A 3 -1.51 7.64 13.48
C ILE A 3 -2.13 7.32 12.12
N ASN A 4 -3.43 7.06 12.07
CA ASN A 4 -4.11 6.76 10.81
C ASN A 4 -4.02 7.92 9.82
N GLU A 5 -4.19 9.14 10.29
CA GLU A 5 -4.07 10.32 9.45
C GLU A 5 -2.64 10.50 8.94
N TYR A 6 -1.66 10.24 9.80
CA TYR A 6 -0.26 10.30 9.40
C TYR A 6 0.03 9.30 8.27
N ILE A 7 -0.45 8.07 8.41
CA ILE A 7 -0.24 7.03 7.40
C ILE A 7 -0.94 7.41 6.09
N LYS A 8 -2.16 7.90 6.14
CA LYS A 8 -2.88 8.33 4.94
C LYS A 8 -2.16 9.44 4.20
N LYS A 9 -1.45 10.28 4.94
CA LYS A 9 -0.71 11.39 4.33
C LYS A 9 0.62 10.93 3.73
N TYR A 10 1.29 9.96 4.35
CA TYR A 10 2.68 9.62 4.01
C TYR A 10 2.89 8.20 3.48
N TYR A 11 1.83 7.44 3.16
CA TYR A 11 2.01 6.04 2.77
C TYR A 11 2.84 5.87 1.49
N LYS A 12 2.91 6.87 0.64
CA LYS A 12 3.72 6.81 -0.58
C LYS A 12 5.21 6.96 -0.31
N GLU A 13 5.56 7.35 0.90
CA GLU A 13 6.94 7.53 1.30
C GLU A 13 7.46 6.29 2.00
N ASN A 14 8.76 6.27 2.27
CA ASN A 14 9.39 5.11 2.90
C ASN A 14 9.11 5.09 4.41
N ILE A 15 7.89 4.75 4.78
CA ILE A 15 7.50 4.66 6.19
C ILE A 15 7.31 3.19 6.58
N ASN A 16 7.51 2.92 7.86
CA ASN A 16 7.32 1.60 8.46
C ASN A 16 7.00 1.76 9.93
N LEU A 17 6.78 0.63 10.62
CA LEU A 17 6.46 0.65 12.04
C LEU A 17 7.47 1.45 12.85
N ASN A 18 8.77 1.23 12.62
CA ASN A 18 9.82 1.89 13.38
C ASN A 18 9.84 3.40 13.14
N SER A 19 9.75 3.82 11.88
CA SER A 19 9.79 5.26 11.57
C SER A 19 8.57 5.99 12.14
N ILE A 20 7.41 5.34 12.10
CA ILE A 20 6.20 5.94 12.66
C ILE A 20 6.29 6.03 14.17
N SER A 21 6.80 4.98 14.83
CA SER A 21 6.95 5.00 16.27
C SER A 21 7.89 6.13 16.72
N ASP A 22 8.92 6.41 15.95
CA ASP A 22 9.84 7.51 16.21
C ASP A 22 9.14 8.86 16.14
N VAL A 23 8.31 9.05 15.12
CA VAL A 23 7.57 10.31 14.95
C VAL A 23 6.64 10.57 16.12
N PHE A 24 6.01 9.53 16.66
CA PHE A 24 5.03 9.69 17.74
C PHE A 24 5.62 9.46 19.12
N PHE A 25 6.93 9.24 19.22
CA PHE A 25 7.64 9.08 20.51
C PHE A 25 7.07 7.95 21.36
N ILE A 26 6.74 6.81 20.72
CA ILE A 26 6.27 5.61 21.42
C ILE A 26 7.08 4.42 20.91
N SER A 27 7.06 3.32 21.69
CA SER A 27 7.80 2.12 21.28
C SER A 27 7.09 1.43 20.11
N PRO A 28 7.86 0.75 19.24
CA PRO A 28 7.25 -0.04 18.15
C PRO A 28 6.26 -1.08 18.65
N ASN A 29 6.58 -1.76 19.75
CA ASN A 29 5.69 -2.78 20.30
C ASN A 29 4.37 -2.19 20.76
N TYR A 30 4.41 -1.07 21.44
CA TYR A 30 3.20 -0.40 21.89
C TYR A 30 2.37 0.08 20.72
N LEU A 31 3.01 0.71 19.74
CA LEU A 31 2.34 1.16 18.53
C LEU A 31 1.66 0.00 17.79
N SER A 32 2.40 -1.09 17.60
CA SER A 32 1.87 -2.28 16.94
C SER A 32 0.62 -2.80 17.65
N SER A 33 0.69 -2.88 18.97
CA SER A 33 -0.39 -3.41 19.78
C SER A 33 -1.66 -2.55 19.68
N ILE A 34 -1.54 -1.25 19.91
CA ILE A 34 -2.70 -0.38 19.88
C ILE A 34 -3.28 -0.22 18.47
N PHE A 35 -2.41 -0.21 17.46
CA PHE A 35 -2.88 -0.10 16.08
C PHE A 35 -3.70 -1.34 15.68
N ASN A 36 -3.16 -2.53 15.98
CA ASN A 36 -3.88 -3.77 15.70
C ASN A 36 -5.21 -3.83 16.42
N GLU A 37 -5.25 -3.41 17.66
CA GLU A 37 -6.48 -3.43 18.45
C GLU A 37 -7.55 -2.54 17.84
N ARG A 38 -7.16 -1.34 17.42
CA ARG A 38 -8.11 -0.36 16.90
C ARG A 38 -8.51 -0.61 15.45
N ASN A 39 -7.58 -1.07 14.62
CA ASN A 39 -7.80 -1.17 13.17
C ASN A 39 -8.05 -2.59 12.69
N LYS A 40 -7.80 -3.60 13.53
CA LYS A 40 -7.98 -5.02 13.22
C LYS A 40 -7.04 -5.51 12.11
N VAL A 41 -6.03 -4.72 11.75
CA VAL A 41 -4.96 -5.08 10.82
C VAL A 41 -3.66 -4.46 11.32
N SER A 42 -2.53 -5.00 10.86
CA SER A 42 -1.23 -4.43 11.21
C SER A 42 -0.98 -3.14 10.47
N ILE A 43 -0.02 -2.36 10.97
CA ILE A 43 0.43 -1.14 10.28
C ILE A 43 0.92 -1.48 8.87
N THR A 44 1.70 -2.56 8.74
CA THR A 44 2.21 -2.98 7.42
C THR A 44 1.07 -3.29 6.46
N GLU A 45 0.06 -4.04 6.90
CA GLU A 45 -1.10 -4.34 6.06
C GLU A 45 -1.87 -3.07 5.69
N TYR A 46 -2.02 -2.16 6.62
CA TYR A 46 -2.75 -0.92 6.37
C TYR A 46 -2.03 -0.06 5.32
N ILE A 47 -0.71 0.09 5.46
CA ILE A 47 0.11 0.82 4.49
C ILE A 47 0.00 0.16 3.11
N ASN A 48 0.15 -1.15 3.08
CA ASN A 48 0.08 -1.90 1.82
C ASN A 48 -1.29 -1.75 1.15
N LEU A 49 -2.36 -1.81 1.93
CA LEU A 49 -3.70 -1.63 1.39
C LEU A 49 -3.87 -0.27 0.73
N LEU A 50 -3.41 0.80 1.38
CA LEU A 50 -3.50 2.14 0.81
C LEU A 50 -2.71 2.25 -0.49
N ARG A 51 -1.51 1.69 -0.53
CA ARG A 51 -0.68 1.68 -1.73
C ARG A 51 -1.33 0.91 -2.87
N ILE A 52 -1.90 -0.25 -2.56
CA ILE A 52 -2.57 -1.09 -3.56
C ILE A 52 -3.80 -0.37 -4.13
N GLU A 53 -4.62 0.23 -3.28
CA GLU A 53 -5.81 0.94 -3.76
C GLU A 53 -5.42 2.12 -4.65
N GLU A 54 -4.37 2.83 -4.31
CA GLU A 54 -3.88 3.94 -5.13
C GLU A 54 -3.33 3.43 -6.47
N SER A 55 -2.67 2.27 -6.48
CA SER A 55 -2.08 1.72 -7.70
C SER A 55 -3.13 1.41 -8.77
N LYS A 56 -4.35 1.11 -8.36
CA LYS A 56 -5.42 0.73 -9.30
C LYS A 56 -5.73 1.83 -10.30
N LYS A 57 -5.73 3.08 -9.87
CA LYS A 57 -6.00 4.17 -10.80
C LYS A 57 -4.88 4.36 -11.82
N TYR A 58 -3.63 4.12 -11.42
CA TYR A 58 -2.51 4.23 -12.36
C TYR A 58 -2.44 3.04 -13.31
N LEU A 59 -2.96 1.88 -12.90
CA LEU A 59 -3.01 0.72 -13.77
C LEU A 59 -3.92 0.94 -14.99
N LEU A 60 -4.86 1.88 -14.89
CA LEU A 60 -5.73 2.23 -16.01
C LEU A 60 -5.01 3.06 -17.07
N ASP A 61 -3.83 3.54 -16.78
CA ASP A 61 -3.00 4.30 -17.71
C ASP A 61 -1.99 3.35 -18.36
N ARG A 62 -2.23 2.97 -19.61
CA ARG A 62 -1.38 2.01 -20.33
C ARG A 62 0.05 2.52 -20.53
N SER A 63 0.26 3.83 -20.45
CA SER A 63 1.59 4.40 -20.63
C SER A 63 2.50 4.19 -19.44
N MET A 64 1.95 3.86 -18.28
CA MET A 64 2.74 3.63 -17.06
C MET A 64 3.12 2.16 -16.93
N SER A 65 4.41 1.90 -16.75
CA SER A 65 4.87 0.52 -16.51
C SER A 65 4.51 0.09 -15.08
N ILE A 66 4.44 -1.22 -14.87
CA ILE A 66 4.22 -1.77 -13.53
C ILE A 66 5.31 -1.29 -12.57
N SER A 67 6.56 -1.24 -13.03
CA SER A 67 7.69 -0.76 -12.23
C SER A 67 7.50 0.69 -11.79
N ASP A 68 7.04 1.55 -12.70
CA ASP A 68 6.81 2.96 -12.39
C ASP A 68 5.69 3.13 -11.39
N ILE A 69 4.61 2.36 -11.56
CA ILE A 69 3.47 2.41 -10.62
C ILE A 69 3.90 1.96 -9.24
N CYS A 70 4.67 0.87 -9.18
CA CYS A 70 5.22 0.34 -7.93
C CYS A 70 5.93 1.45 -7.14
N LYS A 71 6.82 2.15 -7.78
CA LYS A 71 7.59 3.24 -7.15
C LYS A 71 6.70 4.41 -6.77
N LYS A 72 5.77 4.76 -7.64
CA LYS A 72 4.90 5.92 -7.43
C LYS A 72 4.03 5.78 -6.18
N VAL A 73 3.59 4.56 -5.88
CA VAL A 73 2.74 4.36 -4.71
C VAL A 73 3.52 3.99 -3.45
N GLY A 74 4.85 3.85 -3.54
CA GLY A 74 5.69 3.70 -2.36
C GLY A 74 6.33 2.34 -2.15
N PHE A 75 6.15 1.38 -3.07
CA PHE A 75 6.82 0.09 -2.97
C PHE A 75 8.25 0.19 -3.54
N ASN A 76 9.19 -0.53 -2.93
CA ASN A 76 10.57 -0.57 -3.38
C ASN A 76 10.87 -1.71 -4.33
N ASN A 77 9.98 -2.68 -4.43
CA ASN A 77 10.24 -3.94 -5.13
C ASN A 77 8.99 -4.38 -5.89
N SER A 78 9.12 -4.53 -7.21
CA SER A 78 7.99 -4.88 -8.07
C SER A 78 7.44 -6.27 -7.77
N SER A 79 8.31 -7.23 -7.41
CA SER A 79 7.85 -8.58 -7.06
C SER A 79 6.99 -8.55 -5.79
N TYR A 80 7.41 -7.80 -4.80
CA TYR A 80 6.65 -7.65 -3.57
C TYR A 80 5.31 -6.96 -3.85
N PHE A 81 5.35 -5.88 -4.63
CA PHE A 81 4.14 -5.19 -5.05
C PHE A 81 3.14 -6.15 -5.70
N SER A 82 3.61 -6.96 -6.66
CA SER A 82 2.75 -7.90 -7.37
C SER A 82 2.15 -8.94 -6.43
N GLN A 83 2.95 -9.46 -5.50
CA GLN A 83 2.47 -10.42 -4.51
C GLN A 83 1.40 -9.83 -3.60
N ILE A 84 1.62 -8.63 -3.11
CA ILE A 84 0.67 -7.95 -2.23
C ILE A 84 -0.61 -7.59 -3.01
N PHE A 85 -0.46 -7.10 -4.25
CA PHE A 85 -1.61 -6.80 -5.09
C PHE A 85 -2.48 -8.05 -5.28
N LYS A 86 -1.85 -9.17 -5.61
CA LYS A 86 -2.57 -10.43 -5.82
C LYS A 86 -3.22 -10.91 -4.52
N LYS A 87 -2.56 -10.71 -3.39
CA LYS A 87 -3.11 -11.09 -2.09
C LYS A 87 -4.43 -10.36 -1.82
N PHE A 88 -4.49 -9.06 -2.12
CA PHE A 88 -5.70 -8.27 -1.86
C PHE A 88 -6.75 -8.39 -2.95
N ASN A 89 -6.36 -8.68 -4.19
CA ASN A 89 -7.27 -8.61 -5.34
C ASN A 89 -7.46 -9.94 -6.06
N SER A 90 -6.76 -11.00 -5.66
CA SER A 90 -6.81 -12.34 -6.23
C SER A 90 -6.21 -12.46 -7.65
N ILE A 91 -5.81 -11.36 -8.25
CA ILE A 91 -5.16 -11.34 -9.56
C ILE A 91 -3.95 -10.41 -9.52
N THR A 92 -3.05 -10.56 -10.49
CA THR A 92 -1.85 -9.72 -10.58
C THR A 92 -2.18 -8.33 -11.10
N PRO A 93 -1.28 -7.34 -10.91
CA PRO A 93 -1.50 -6.01 -11.50
C PRO A 93 -1.70 -6.05 -13.01
N ASN A 94 -0.94 -6.89 -13.73
CA ASN A 94 -1.10 -7.01 -15.18
C ASN A 94 -2.46 -7.57 -15.55
N GLU A 95 -2.91 -8.58 -14.83
CA GLU A 95 -4.24 -9.18 -15.05
C GLU A 95 -5.33 -8.14 -14.75
N TYR A 96 -5.18 -7.39 -13.68
CA TYR A 96 -6.12 -6.34 -13.33
C TYR A 96 -6.22 -5.29 -14.46
N ARG A 97 -5.06 -4.82 -14.95
CA ARG A 97 -5.00 -3.87 -16.05
C ARG A 97 -5.72 -4.40 -17.27
N LYS A 98 -5.41 -5.63 -17.64
CA LYS A 98 -6.03 -6.27 -18.82
C LYS A 98 -7.54 -6.36 -18.65
N ASN A 99 -7.99 -6.84 -17.50
CA ASN A 99 -9.43 -7.00 -17.26
C ASN A 99 -10.16 -5.68 -17.32
N MET A 100 -9.59 -4.64 -16.71
CA MET A 100 -10.26 -3.34 -16.65
C MET A 100 -10.25 -2.59 -17.97
N LEU A 101 -9.20 -2.75 -18.78
CA LEU A 101 -9.08 -2.01 -20.03
C LEU A 101 -9.64 -2.75 -21.23
N ASP A 102 -9.63 -4.08 -21.20
CA ASP A 102 -10.10 -4.89 -22.32
C ASP A 102 -11.55 -5.32 -22.18
N ASN A 103 -12.10 -5.35 -20.98
CA ASN A 103 -13.48 -5.72 -20.69
C ASN A 103 -14.37 -4.49 -20.57
N LYS A 104 -14.66 -3.86 -21.71
CA LYS A 104 -15.45 -2.62 -21.70
C LYS A 104 -16.93 -2.86 -21.97
N TYR A 105 -17.34 -4.06 -22.12
CA TYR A 105 -18.72 -4.41 -22.49
C TYR A 105 -19.47 -5.08 -21.39
#